data_49a8828e2dcc38ffb7899ce3fc929e2f
#
_entry.id   49a8828e2dcc38ffb7899ce3fc929e2f
#
_cell.length_a   1.000
_cell.length_b   1.000
_cell.length_c   1.000
_cell.angle_alpha   90.00
_cell.angle_beta   90.00
_cell.angle_gamma   90.00
#
_symmetry.space_group_name_H-M   'P 1'
#
loop_
_entity.id
_entity.type
_entity.pdbx_description
1 polymer ?
#
loop_
_entity_poly.entity_id
_entity_poly.type
_entity_poly.pdbx_seq_one_letter_code
_entity_poly.pdbx_strand_id
1 'polypeptide(L)'
;MANLKGKVKKLQTAIVQRGLIIKINQNQFYSEDQKRIITIYRILTPVYTFKKNRQEWKTEDYEIFKTASIPEVIFCLIDIYKAVSG
;
A
#
# COMPACT_ATOMS: atom_id res chain seq x y z
N MET A 1 -21.47 2.46 -11.91
CA MET A 1 -20.06 2.13 -12.09
C MET A 1 -19.37 1.87 -10.77
N ALA A 2 -18.56 0.84 -10.71
CA ALA A 2 -17.80 0.56 -9.51
C ALA A 2 -16.71 1.63 -9.33
N ASN A 3 -16.72 2.33 -8.20
CA ASN A 3 -15.68 3.29 -7.86
C ASN A 3 -14.53 2.54 -7.18
N LEU A 4 -13.57 2.08 -7.98
CA LEU A 4 -12.46 1.27 -7.47
C LEU A 4 -11.59 2.05 -6.49
N LYS A 5 -11.37 3.36 -6.75
CA LYS A 5 -10.59 4.20 -5.83
C LYS A 5 -11.29 4.37 -4.48
N GLY A 6 -12.61 4.53 -4.49
CA GLY A 6 -13.39 4.60 -3.26
C GLY A 6 -13.33 3.31 -2.47
N LYS A 7 -13.36 2.17 -3.17
CA LYS A 7 -13.26 0.86 -2.53
C LYS A 7 -11.88 0.65 -1.88
N VAL A 8 -10.82 1.08 -2.56
CA VAL A 8 -9.45 1.04 -2.01
C VAL A 8 -9.40 1.86 -0.71
N LYS A 9 -9.94 3.07 -0.73
CA LYS A 9 -9.93 3.94 0.45
C LYS A 9 -10.72 3.33 1.61
N LYS A 10 -11.87 2.73 1.34
CA LYS A 10 -12.68 2.07 2.38
C LYS A 10 -11.92 0.91 3.02
N LEU A 11 -11.27 0.08 2.20
CA LEU A 11 -10.48 -1.05 2.70
C LEU A 11 -9.29 -0.56 3.52
N GLN A 12 -8.59 0.46 3.03
CA GLN A 12 -7.47 1.04 3.76
C GLN A 12 -7.93 1.54 5.14
N THR A 13 -9.04 2.26 5.18
CA THR A 13 -9.58 2.78 6.43
C THR A 13 -9.94 1.64 7.38
N ALA A 14 -10.58 0.59 6.88
CA ALA A 14 -10.96 -0.56 7.69
C ALA A 14 -9.73 -1.26 8.28
N ILE A 15 -8.66 -1.39 7.50
CA ILE A 15 -7.42 -2.01 7.97
C ILE A 15 -6.76 -1.15 9.05
N VAL A 16 -6.71 0.16 8.85
CA VAL A 16 -6.15 1.09 9.85
C VAL A 16 -6.94 1.03 11.15
N GLN A 17 -8.25 0.91 11.07
CA GLN A 17 -9.11 0.76 12.25
C GLN A 17 -8.83 -0.53 13.02
N ARG A 18 -8.26 -1.54 12.37
CA ARG A 18 -7.86 -2.78 13.03
C ARG A 18 -6.46 -2.71 13.63
N GLY A 19 -5.78 -1.57 13.51
CA GLY A 19 -4.50 -1.34 14.16
C GLY A 19 -3.28 -1.45 13.25
N LEU A 20 -3.46 -1.77 11.97
CA LEU A 20 -2.34 -1.85 11.03
C LEU A 20 -2.35 -0.60 10.15
N ILE A 21 -1.28 0.19 10.25
CA ILE A 21 -1.15 1.38 9.42
C ILE A 21 -0.60 0.97 8.06
N ILE A 22 -1.31 1.34 7.01
CA ILE A 22 -0.85 1.10 5.63
C ILE A 22 -0.95 2.40 4.83
N LYS A 23 -0.03 2.54 3.89
CA LYS A 23 -0.01 3.66 2.95
C LYS A 23 -0.08 3.11 1.54
N ILE A 24 -0.78 3.82 0.67
CA ILE A 24 -0.84 3.45 -0.74
C ILE A 24 -0.17 4.56 -1.53
N ASN A 25 0.91 4.20 -2.21
CA ASN A 25 1.70 5.13 -3.01
C ASN A 25 1.38 4.91 -4.49
N GLN A 26 1.29 6.00 -5.23
CA GLN A 26 0.95 5.96 -6.65
C GLN A 26 2.00 6.74 -7.41
N ASN A 27 2.68 6.07 -8.33
CA ASN A 27 3.68 6.70 -9.20
C ASN A 27 3.30 6.49 -10.65
N GLN A 28 3.50 7.50 -11.47
CA GLN A 28 3.23 7.42 -12.89
C GLN A 28 4.52 7.65 -13.67
N PHE A 29 4.69 6.91 -14.75
CA PHE A 29 5.80 7.11 -15.66
C PHE A 29 5.38 6.78 -17.08
N TYR A 30 6.09 7.36 -18.05
CA TYR A 30 5.83 7.08 -19.46
C TYR A 30 6.65 5.87 -19.90
N SER A 31 5.96 4.87 -20.47
CA SER A 31 6.63 3.68 -21.01
C SER A 31 6.82 3.85 -22.51
N GLU A 32 8.08 3.88 -22.96
CA GLU A 32 8.38 3.97 -24.39
C GLU A 32 8.00 2.69 -25.12
N ASP A 33 8.12 1.55 -24.45
CA ASP A 33 7.77 0.25 -25.05
C ASP A 33 6.28 0.15 -25.31
N GLN A 34 5.45 0.59 -24.39
CA GLN A 34 3.99 0.52 -24.50
C GLN A 34 3.37 1.81 -25.03
N LYS A 35 4.18 2.87 -25.17
CA LYS A 35 3.77 4.19 -25.67
C LYS A 35 2.57 4.75 -24.90
N ARG A 36 2.61 4.61 -23.56
CA ARG A 36 1.54 5.10 -22.70
C ARG A 36 2.06 5.38 -21.30
N ILE A 37 1.27 6.12 -20.53
CA ILE A 37 1.56 6.37 -19.13
C ILE A 37 1.13 5.14 -18.32
N ILE A 38 2.04 4.64 -17.51
CA ILE A 38 1.80 3.51 -16.62
C ILE A 38 1.77 4.01 -15.19
N THR A 39 0.77 3.55 -14.42
CA THR A 39 0.64 3.88 -13.00
C THR A 39 1.02 2.64 -12.20
N ILE A 40 1.94 2.83 -11.24
CA ILE A 40 2.36 1.77 -10.32
C ILE A 40 1.85 2.11 -8.93
N TYR A 41 1.18 1.15 -8.31
CA TYR A 41 0.66 1.25 -6.94
C TYR A 41 1.54 0.42 -6.02
N ARG A 42 1.92 1.00 -4.88
CA ARG A 42 2.68 0.29 -3.85
C ARG A 42 1.91 0.37 -2.54
N ILE A 43 1.78 -0.77 -1.88
CA ILE A 43 1.18 -0.83 -0.56
C ILE A 43 2.32 -0.92 0.43
N LEU A 44 2.42 0.06 1.33
CA LEU A 44 3.52 0.20 2.26
C LEU A 44 3.01 0.18 3.69
N THR A 45 3.84 -0.32 4.60
CA THR A 45 3.57 -0.23 6.04
C THR A 45 4.80 0.34 6.73
N PRO A 46 4.63 1.25 7.70
CA PRO A 46 5.79 1.77 8.43
C PRO A 46 6.35 0.71 9.37
N VAL A 47 7.67 0.57 9.37
CA VAL A 47 8.39 -0.32 10.28
C VAL A 47 9.28 0.56 11.16
N TYR A 48 9.22 0.35 12.46
CA TYR A 48 10.01 1.11 13.42
C TYR A 48 11.22 0.31 13.81
N THR A 49 12.41 0.88 13.58
CA THR A 49 13.68 0.24 13.90
C THR A 49 14.45 1.11 14.88
N PHE A 50 14.91 0.49 15.98
CA PHE A 50 15.73 1.19 16.96
C PHE A 50 17.19 1.13 16.54
N LYS A 51 17.81 2.30 16.38
CA LYS A 51 19.23 2.41 16.04
C LYS A 51 20.05 2.58 17.32
N LYS A 52 20.73 1.51 17.75
CA LYS A 52 21.52 1.51 18.98
C LYS A 52 22.64 2.57 18.96
N ASN A 53 23.24 2.79 17.78
CA ASN A 53 24.35 3.73 17.65
C ASN A 53 23.95 5.18 17.93
N ARG A 54 22.68 5.51 17.66
CA ARG A 54 22.17 6.87 17.85
C ARG A 54 21.12 6.94 18.95
N GLN A 55 20.76 5.82 19.53
CA GLN A 55 19.72 5.71 20.57
C GLN A 55 18.42 6.38 20.14
N GLU A 56 18.04 6.15 18.89
CA GLU A 56 16.83 6.74 18.33
C GLU A 56 16.03 5.72 17.53
N TRP A 57 14.72 5.96 17.41
CA TRP A 57 13.85 5.16 16.56
C TRP A 57 13.80 5.76 15.17
N LYS A 58 13.97 4.90 14.17
CA LYS A 58 13.84 5.29 12.77
C LYS A 58 12.63 4.59 12.17
N THR A 59 11.84 5.34 11.38
CA THR A 59 10.69 4.80 10.67
C THR A 59 11.07 4.59 9.22
N GLU A 60 10.85 3.37 8.72
CA GLU A 60 11.08 3.04 7.31
C GLU A 60 9.80 2.43 6.75
N ASP A 61 9.53 2.68 5.47
CA ASP A 61 8.37 2.08 4.82
C ASP A 61 8.76 0.72 4.24
N TYR A 62 8.02 -0.31 4.61
CA TYR A 62 8.19 -1.64 4.06
C TYR A 62 7.16 -1.87 2.96
N GLU A 63 7.62 -2.28 1.77
CA GLU A 63 6.72 -2.55 0.65
C GLU A 63 6.10 -3.93 0.80
N ILE A 64 4.78 -3.96 0.99
CA ILE A 64 4.04 -5.20 1.10
C ILE A 64 3.73 -5.76 -0.29
N PHE A 65 3.35 -4.88 -1.23
CA PHE A 65 2.89 -5.29 -2.54
C PHE A 65 3.07 -4.15 -3.54
N LYS A 66 3.33 -4.51 -4.80
CA LYS A 66 3.52 -3.55 -5.89
C LYS A 66 2.81 -4.09 -7.13
N THR A 67 1.99 -3.27 -7.76
CA THR A 67 1.24 -3.68 -8.94
C THR A 67 0.85 -2.48 -9.79
N ALA A 68 0.58 -2.74 -11.07
CA ALA A 68 0.04 -1.74 -11.97
C ALA A 68 -1.48 -1.83 -12.09
N SER A 69 -2.12 -2.72 -11.33
CA SER A 69 -3.55 -3.02 -11.45
C SER A 69 -4.30 -2.65 -10.17
N ILE A 70 -5.30 -1.77 -10.28
CA ILE A 70 -6.16 -1.41 -9.13
C ILE A 70 -6.92 -2.63 -8.58
N PRO A 71 -7.49 -3.52 -9.41
CA PRO A 71 -8.10 -4.74 -8.87
C PRO A 71 -7.17 -5.58 -8.02
N GLU A 72 -5.88 -5.68 -8.40
CA GLU A 72 -4.91 -6.40 -7.59
C GLU A 72 -4.64 -5.70 -6.25
N VAL A 73 -4.63 -4.37 -6.24
CA VAL A 73 -4.54 -3.62 -4.98
C VAL A 73 -5.70 -4.00 -4.07
N ILE A 74 -6.91 -4.04 -4.60
CA ILE A 74 -8.10 -4.39 -3.84
C ILE A 74 -8.01 -5.81 -3.29
N PHE A 75 -7.59 -6.78 -4.10
CA PHE A 75 -7.43 -8.16 -3.63
C PHE A 75 -6.40 -8.27 -2.52
N CYS A 76 -5.27 -7.57 -2.66
CA CYS A 76 -4.25 -7.54 -1.63
C CYS A 76 -4.79 -6.93 -0.32
N LEU A 77 -5.53 -5.82 -0.42
CA LEU A 77 -6.12 -5.18 0.75
C LEU A 77 -7.15 -6.08 1.43
N ILE A 78 -7.93 -6.83 0.67
CA ILE A 78 -8.88 -7.79 1.23
C ILE A 78 -8.13 -8.87 2.02
N ASP A 79 -7.03 -9.38 1.46
CA ASP A 79 -6.23 -10.39 2.15
C ASP A 79 -5.63 -9.84 3.44
N ILE A 80 -5.12 -8.60 3.40
CA ILE A 80 -4.59 -7.95 4.60
C ILE A 80 -5.69 -7.76 5.64
N TYR A 81 -6.87 -7.31 5.21
CA TYR A 81 -8.01 -7.13 6.11
C TYR A 81 -8.40 -8.42 6.81
N LYS A 82 -8.45 -9.52 6.06
CA LYS A 82 -8.75 -10.84 6.63
C LYS A 82 -7.70 -11.25 7.65
N ALA A 83 -6.43 -10.98 7.36
CA ALA A 83 -5.33 -11.34 8.27
C ALA A 83 -5.41 -10.56 9.58
N VAL A 84 -5.75 -9.27 9.54
CA VAL A 84 -5.82 -8.44 10.75
C VAL A 84 -7.16 -8.58 11.48
N SER A 85 -8.17 -9.14 10.83
CA SER A 85 -9.50 -9.33 11.42
C SER A 85 -9.66 -10.73 12.04
N GLY A 86 -8.85 -11.64 11.59
CA GLY A 86 -8.86 -13.01 12.09
C GLY A 86 -8.09 -13.15 13.36
#